data_8a9f2a7b3a630d57bcdb2e7ac342cae5
#
_entry.id   8a9f2a7b3a630d57bcdb2e7ac342cae5
#
_cell.length_a   1.000
_cell.length_b   1.000
_cell.length_c   1.000
_cell.angle_alpha   90.00
_cell.angle_beta   90.00
_cell.angle_gamma   90.00
#
_symmetry.space_group_name_H-M   'P 1'
#
loop_
_entity.id
_entity.type
_entity.pdbx_description
1 polymer ?
#
loop_
_entity_poly.entity_id
_entity_poly.type
_entity_poly.pdbx_seq_one_letter_code
_entity_poly.pdbx_strand_id
1 'polypeptide(L)' 'MAVHTIDARGLKCPQPTLKLSAMVAKAKTGDLVEITADCPTFEKDVKDWCTRTKRTLLWIKDIGGAKKCQIQF' A
#
# COMPACT_ATOMS: atom_id res chain seq x y z
N MET A 1 5.92 3.12 -17.20
CA MET A 1 5.27 2.64 -15.97
C MET A 1 6.31 1.96 -15.09
N ALA A 2 6.38 2.32 -13.84
CA ALA A 2 7.32 1.74 -12.91
C ALA A 2 6.56 0.99 -11.80
N VAL A 3 7.20 -0.03 -11.24
CA VAL A 3 6.68 -0.75 -10.08
C VAL A 3 7.57 -0.39 -8.88
N HIS A 4 6.97 0.20 -7.86
CA HIS A 4 7.65 0.54 -6.62
C HIS A 4 7.26 -0.48 -5.56
N THR A 5 8.22 -0.94 -4.76
CA THR A 5 7.96 -1.92 -3.71
C THR A 5 8.28 -1.32 -2.36
N ILE A 6 7.35 -1.46 -1.42
CA ILE A 6 7.51 -0.99 -0.04
C ILE A 6 7.40 -2.18 0.90
N ASP A 7 8.37 -2.34 1.78
CA ASP A 7 8.32 -3.32 2.86
C ASP A 7 7.96 -2.58 4.16
N ALA A 8 6.72 -2.75 4.58
CA ALA A 8 6.20 -2.12 5.79
C ALA A 8 5.95 -3.14 6.90
N ARG A 9 6.55 -4.33 6.80
CA ARG A 9 6.44 -5.33 7.87
C ARG A 9 7.12 -4.83 9.13
N GLY A 10 6.53 -5.16 10.28
CA GLY A 10 7.04 -4.70 11.58
C GLY A 10 6.60 -3.30 11.97
N LEU A 11 5.90 -2.59 11.10
CA LEU A 11 5.37 -1.26 11.41
C LEU A 11 3.97 -1.37 11.99
N LYS A 12 3.66 -0.51 12.96
CA LYS A 12 2.34 -0.43 13.55
C LYS A 12 1.43 0.45 12.70
N CYS A 13 0.11 0.18 12.73
CA CYS A 13 -0.87 1.02 12.06
C CYS A 13 -0.93 2.39 12.73
N PRO A 14 -1.04 3.48 11.98
CA PRO A 14 -1.24 3.55 10.52
C PRO A 14 0.05 3.78 9.72
N GLN A 15 1.21 3.39 10.22
CA GLN A 15 2.49 3.67 9.56
C GLN A 15 2.59 3.14 8.11
N PRO A 16 2.03 1.95 7.77
CA PRO A 16 2.07 1.51 6.38
C PRO A 16 1.43 2.51 5.40
N THR A 17 0.29 3.11 5.77
CA THR A 17 -0.35 4.10 4.89
C THR A 17 0.42 5.41 4.85
N LEU A 18 1.16 5.74 5.88
CA LEU A 18 2.06 6.90 5.86
C LEU A 18 3.19 6.69 4.84
N LYS A 19 3.68 5.46 4.70
CA LYS A 19 4.68 5.15 3.67
C LYS A 19 4.08 5.27 2.27
N LEU A 20 2.82 4.90 2.08
CA LEU A 20 2.13 5.12 0.82
C LEU A 20 2.02 6.61 0.51
N SER A 21 1.69 7.43 1.50
CA SER A 21 1.60 8.87 1.32
C SER A 21 2.94 9.47 0.92
N ALA A 22 4.04 8.99 1.48
CA ALA A 22 5.38 9.42 1.08
C ALA A 22 5.69 9.03 -0.37
N MET A 23 5.17 7.89 -0.84
CA MET A 23 5.39 7.42 -2.20
C MET A 23 4.68 8.29 -3.23
N VAL A 24 3.62 9.01 -2.86
CA VAL A 24 2.92 9.92 -3.77
C VAL A 24 3.88 10.95 -4.38
N ALA A 25 4.88 11.39 -3.62
CA ALA A 25 5.87 12.35 -4.12
C ALA A 25 6.87 11.71 -5.09
N LYS A 26 7.01 10.41 -5.09
CA LYS A 26 8.02 9.68 -5.90
C LYS A 26 7.41 8.98 -7.09
N ALA A 27 6.22 8.42 -6.96
CA ALA A 27 5.56 7.67 -8.02
C ALA A 27 4.82 8.63 -8.96
N LYS A 28 4.75 8.26 -10.23
CA LYS A 28 4.03 9.04 -11.23
C LYS A 28 2.66 8.42 -11.48
N THR A 29 1.75 9.21 -12.06
CA THR A 29 0.45 8.71 -12.47
C THR A 29 0.62 7.51 -13.41
N GLY A 30 -0.05 6.41 -13.09
CA GLY A 30 0.05 5.17 -13.84
C GLY A 30 1.06 4.18 -13.29
N ASP A 31 1.93 4.61 -12.36
CA ASP A 31 2.87 3.70 -11.72
C ASP A 31 2.12 2.73 -10.80
N LEU A 32 2.72 1.57 -10.57
CA LEU A 32 2.21 0.57 -9.65
C LEU A 32 3.04 0.59 -8.37
N VAL A 33 2.37 0.49 -7.24
CA VAL A 33 3.04 0.42 -5.93
C VAL A 33 2.59 -0.84 -5.22
N GLU A 34 3.55 -1.68 -4.85
CA GLU A 34 3.30 -2.88 -4.04
C GLU A 34 3.78 -2.64 -2.63
N ILE A 35 2.92 -2.85 -1.67
CA ILE A 35 3.25 -2.69 -0.26
C ILE A 35 2.90 -3.95 0.52
N THR A 36 3.81 -4.37 1.39
CA THR A 36 3.64 -5.52 2.27
C THR A 36 3.65 -5.04 3.71
N ALA A 37 2.66 -5.46 4.47
CA ALA A 37 2.57 -5.13 5.89
C ALA A 37 1.94 -6.29 6.67
N ASP A 38 2.28 -6.37 7.96
CA ASP A 38 1.71 -7.39 8.86
C ASP A 38 0.79 -6.79 9.93
N CYS A 39 0.43 -5.52 9.78
CA CYS A 39 -0.48 -4.83 10.68
C CYS A 39 -1.88 -5.45 10.59
N PRO A 40 -2.56 -5.75 11.73
CA PRO A 40 -3.88 -6.39 11.69
C PRO A 40 -4.96 -5.59 10.95
N THR A 41 -4.86 -4.26 10.89
CA THR A 41 -5.85 -3.42 10.22
C THR A 41 -5.36 -2.93 8.86
N PHE A 42 -4.29 -3.50 8.34
CA PHE A 42 -3.67 -3.04 7.08
C PHE A 42 -4.65 -3.05 5.91
N GLU A 43 -5.41 -4.11 5.76
CA GLU A 43 -6.36 -4.21 4.64
C GLU A 43 -7.38 -3.08 4.69
N LYS A 44 -7.97 -2.84 5.86
CA LYS A 44 -8.92 -1.73 6.02
C LYS A 44 -8.25 -0.39 5.76
N ASP A 45 -7.08 -0.20 6.35
CA ASP A 45 -6.37 1.08 6.25
C ASP A 45 -5.99 1.40 4.81
N VAL A 46 -5.50 0.41 4.06
CA VAL A 46 -5.11 0.64 2.67
C VAL A 46 -6.33 0.87 1.77
N LYS A 47 -7.45 0.19 2.04
CA LYS A 47 -8.69 0.44 1.29
C LYS A 47 -9.20 1.86 1.52
N ASP A 48 -9.20 2.30 2.78
CA ASP A 48 -9.60 3.67 3.11
C ASP A 48 -8.67 4.68 2.45
N TRP A 49 -7.37 4.43 2.48
CA TRP A 49 -6.38 5.32 1.88
C TRP A 49 -6.60 5.44 0.36
N CYS A 50 -6.84 4.33 -0.32
CA CYS A 50 -7.09 4.34 -1.76
C CYS A 50 -8.36 5.11 -2.08
N THR A 51 -9.43 4.96 -1.29
CA THR A 51 -10.67 5.68 -1.47
C THR A 51 -10.48 7.18 -1.28
N ARG A 52 -9.78 7.58 -0.21
CA ARG A 52 -9.54 9.00 0.07
C ARG A 52 -8.68 9.67 -0.98
N THR A 53 -7.71 8.96 -1.53
CA THR A 53 -6.77 9.51 -2.51
C THR A 53 -7.20 9.23 -3.94
N LYS A 54 -8.35 8.56 -4.16
CA LYS A 54 -8.89 8.23 -5.48
C LYS A 54 -7.92 7.37 -6.30
N ARG A 55 -7.23 6.47 -5.63
CA ARG A 55 -6.35 5.50 -6.27
C ARG A 55 -7.01 4.13 -6.28
N THR A 56 -6.59 3.27 -7.18
CA THR A 56 -7.20 1.95 -7.36
C THR A 56 -6.37 0.89 -6.67
N LEU A 57 -7.01 0.15 -5.76
CA LEU A 57 -6.44 -1.06 -5.18
C LEU A 57 -6.69 -2.21 -6.15
N LEU A 58 -5.63 -2.71 -6.77
CA LEU A 58 -5.75 -3.75 -7.80
C LEU A 58 -5.98 -5.12 -7.19
N TRP A 59 -5.24 -5.47 -6.15
CA TRP A 59 -5.40 -6.74 -5.45
C TRP A 59 -4.75 -6.65 -4.07
N ILE A 60 -5.15 -7.58 -3.20
CA ILE A 60 -4.53 -7.78 -1.89
C ILE A 60 -4.48 -9.28 -1.62
N LYS A 61 -3.36 -9.78 -1.13
CA LYS A 61 -3.12 -11.21 -0.87
C LYS A 61 -2.55 -11.41 0.51
N ASP A 62 -2.89 -12.56 1.11
CA ASP A 62 -2.21 -13.04 2.31
C ASP A 62 -0.93 -13.77 1.92
N ILE A 63 0.18 -13.44 2.58
CA ILE A 63 1.48 -14.06 2.31
C ILE A 63 2.15 -14.48 3.63
N GLY A 64 1.58 -15.51 4.29
CA GLY A 64 2.21 -16.09 5.48
C GLY A 64 2.24 -15.14 6.68
N GLY A 65 1.07 -14.65 7.13
CA GLY A 65 0.96 -13.78 8.29
C GLY A 65 1.10 -12.29 7.98
N ALA A 66 1.42 -11.95 6.74
CA ALA A 66 1.43 -10.58 6.27
C ALA A 66 0.48 -10.45 5.08
N LYS A 67 0.22 -9.23 4.65
CA LYS A 67 -0.58 -8.97 3.46
C LYS A 67 0.21 -8.11 2.49
N LYS A 68 0.09 -8.42 1.21
CA LYS A 68 0.70 -7.66 0.13
C LYS A 68 -0.40 -7.16 -0.79
N CYS A 69 -0.32 -5.90 -1.17
CA CYS A 69 -1.29 -5.34 -2.11
C CYS A 69 -0.58 -4.55 -3.19
N GLN A 70 -1.29 -4.34 -4.29
CA GLN A 70 -0.82 -3.52 -5.40
C GLN A 70 -1.82 -2.41 -5.66
N ILE A 71 -1.31 -1.20 -5.77
CA ILE A 71 -2.12 0.01 -5.95
C ILE A 71 -1.66 0.68 -7.23
N GLN A 72 -2.61 1.08 -8.05
CA GLN A 72 -2.32 1.87 -9.25
C GLN A 72 -2.41 3.36 -8.89
N PHE A 73 -1.33 4.07 -9.11
CA PHE A 73 -1.26 5.52 -8.87
C PHE A 73 -1.65 6.33 -10.14
#